data_59c1fffcb201da5530024c6b4bdc88ed
#
_entry.id   59c1fffcb201da5530024c6b4bdc88ed
#
_cell.length_a   1.000
_cell.length_b   1.000
_cell.length_c   1.000
_cell.angle_alpha   90.00
_cell.angle_beta   90.00
_cell.angle_gamma   90.00
#
_symmetry.space_group_name_H-M   'P 1'
#
loop_
_entity.id
_entity.type
_entity.pdbx_description
1 polymer ?
#
loop_
_entity_poly.entity_id
_entity_poly.type
_entity_poly.pdbx_seq_one_letter_code
_entity_poly.pdbx_strand_id
1 'polypeptide(L)'
;MQGLDKSVPARALIVSDAWHPQINGVVRTLEWMIKEAPKFGIELSVLGPSRFRTVAMPGYAEIRLALANPRSIRRAIRSEQPQAIHIATEGPLGTIARQFCLKHKLGFTTSYHTRFPEYLAARLPVPQRLSYAHLRRFHNAATACMVATPSLEEELQAKGFKNLVRWSRGVDLEQYYPRPAVKLPYPGPIFSYVGRVAVEKNLEAFLDLDLPGTKLVVGGGPALESLKAQYKDCVFVGPKLGEELAEFYAGSDVFVFPSLTDTFGIVLLEALASGVPVAAFPVTGPKDVITDTKVGALSYDLKAAALAALELKREDCAAFAQNHSWHHSAKAFFTHLYPLKADWSVPNYDH
;
A
#
# COMPACT_ATOMS: atom_id res chain seq x y z
N MET A 1 -26.54 -10.85 -6.12
CA MET A 1 -26.67 -9.38 -6.12
C MET A 1 -27.30 -8.98 -4.78
N GLN A 2 -26.51 -8.76 -3.74
CA GLN A 2 -27.00 -8.28 -2.44
C GLN A 2 -26.51 -6.84 -2.25
N GLY A 3 -27.46 -5.94 -2.19
CA GLY A 3 -27.56 -4.52 -2.01
C GLY A 3 -26.40 -3.77 -1.43
N LEU A 4 -25.80 -2.90 -2.27
CA LEU A 4 -25.22 -1.63 -1.83
C LEU A 4 -26.40 -0.66 -1.69
N ASP A 5 -26.89 -0.47 -0.48
CA ASP A 5 -28.04 0.43 -0.17
C ASP A 5 -27.55 1.86 0.10
N LYS A 6 -26.98 2.44 -0.93
CA LYS A 6 -26.82 3.87 -1.26
C LYS A 6 -26.36 3.87 -2.71
N SER A 7 -26.87 4.75 -3.55
CA SER A 7 -26.50 4.82 -4.96
C SER A 7 -24.98 4.96 -5.10
N VAL A 8 -24.30 3.83 -5.34
CA VAL A 8 -22.87 3.81 -5.64
C VAL A 8 -22.69 4.65 -6.90
N PRO A 9 -21.74 5.60 -6.93
CA PRO A 9 -21.55 6.45 -8.10
C PRO A 9 -21.16 5.61 -9.31
N ALA A 10 -21.84 5.78 -10.45
CA ALA A 10 -21.52 5.06 -11.67
C ALA A 10 -20.15 5.48 -12.26
N ARG A 11 -19.67 6.70 -11.96
CA ARG A 11 -18.35 7.18 -12.36
C ARG A 11 -17.62 7.77 -11.17
N ALA A 12 -16.40 7.30 -10.93
CA ALA A 12 -15.54 7.81 -9.87
C ALA A 12 -14.15 8.17 -10.40
N LEU A 13 -13.56 9.22 -9.86
CA LEU A 13 -12.22 9.69 -10.19
C LEU A 13 -11.30 9.55 -8.98
N ILE A 14 -10.19 8.83 -9.16
CA ILE A 14 -9.08 8.83 -8.22
C ILE A 14 -8.04 9.85 -8.67
N VAL A 15 -7.59 10.70 -7.76
CA VAL A 15 -6.45 11.59 -7.98
C VAL A 15 -5.27 11.07 -7.17
N SER A 16 -4.15 10.77 -7.84
CA SER A 16 -2.99 10.17 -7.19
C SER A 16 -1.68 10.69 -7.77
N ASP A 17 -0.74 11.08 -6.92
CA ASP A 17 0.66 11.36 -7.30
C ASP A 17 1.47 10.06 -7.42
N ALA A 18 1.02 8.98 -6.77
CA ALA A 18 1.57 7.64 -6.90
C ALA A 18 0.83 6.90 -8.02
N TRP A 19 1.43 6.85 -9.21
CA TRP A 19 0.91 6.17 -10.39
C TRP A 19 2.06 5.76 -11.31
N HIS A 20 1.76 4.99 -12.37
CA HIS A 20 2.77 4.57 -13.33
C HIS A 20 3.73 5.69 -13.77
N PRO A 21 5.03 5.39 -13.96
CA PRO A 21 5.69 4.07 -13.96
C PRO A 21 6.14 3.56 -12.58
N GLN A 22 5.70 4.15 -11.48
CA GLN A 22 6.04 3.71 -10.13
C GLN A 22 5.46 2.31 -9.85
N ILE A 23 6.24 1.48 -9.13
CA ILE A 23 5.82 0.17 -8.63
C ILE A 23 5.89 0.21 -7.10
N ASN A 24 4.72 0.30 -6.46
CA ASN A 24 4.61 0.32 -5.01
C ASN A 24 3.20 -0.13 -4.56
N GLY A 25 3.02 -0.32 -3.25
CA GLY A 25 1.76 -0.80 -2.68
C GLY A 25 0.54 0.10 -2.94
N VAL A 26 0.75 1.43 -3.12
CA VAL A 26 -0.34 2.36 -3.45
C VAL A 26 -0.82 2.11 -4.88
N VAL A 27 0.10 2.08 -5.84
CA VAL A 27 -0.21 1.82 -7.26
C VAL A 27 -0.93 0.49 -7.40
N ARG A 28 -0.39 -0.60 -6.82
CA ARG A 28 -1.02 -1.93 -6.85
C ARG A 28 -2.43 -1.92 -6.26
N THR A 29 -2.64 -1.21 -5.16
CA THR A 29 -3.98 -1.08 -4.56
C THR A 29 -4.96 -0.40 -5.51
N LEU A 30 -4.54 0.70 -6.15
CA LEU A 30 -5.39 1.45 -7.08
C LEU A 30 -5.68 0.66 -8.37
N GLU A 31 -4.70 -0.09 -8.88
CA GLU A 31 -4.90 -1.01 -10.03
C GLU A 31 -5.96 -2.06 -9.73
N TRP A 32 -5.93 -2.64 -8.52
CA TRP A 32 -6.96 -3.57 -8.10
C TRP A 32 -8.35 -2.93 -7.99
N MET A 33 -8.43 -1.68 -7.51
CA MET A 33 -9.71 -0.96 -7.49
C MET A 33 -10.25 -0.77 -8.92
N ILE A 34 -9.39 -0.48 -9.90
CA ILE A 34 -9.79 -0.36 -11.32
C ILE A 34 -10.24 -1.72 -11.86
N LYS A 35 -9.48 -2.80 -11.59
CA LYS A 35 -9.82 -4.17 -12.03
C LYS A 35 -11.17 -4.65 -11.46
N GLU A 36 -11.47 -4.29 -10.22
CA GLU A 36 -12.71 -4.70 -9.54
C GLU A 36 -13.91 -3.79 -9.85
N ALA A 37 -13.70 -2.51 -10.18
CA ALA A 37 -14.75 -1.51 -10.37
C ALA A 37 -15.89 -1.95 -11.32
N PRO A 38 -15.61 -2.59 -12.49
CA PRO A 38 -16.67 -3.04 -13.40
C PRO A 38 -17.63 -4.07 -12.76
N LYS A 39 -17.15 -4.88 -11.82
CA LYS A 39 -17.97 -5.86 -11.09
C LYS A 39 -19.03 -5.20 -10.19
N PHE A 40 -18.83 -3.93 -9.86
CA PHE A 40 -19.76 -3.09 -9.09
C PHE A 40 -20.55 -2.10 -9.95
N GLY A 41 -20.39 -2.15 -11.29
CA GLY A 41 -21.03 -1.21 -12.22
C GLY A 41 -20.42 0.18 -12.20
N ILE A 42 -19.15 0.33 -11.79
CA ILE A 42 -18.45 1.59 -11.64
C ILE A 42 -17.42 1.76 -12.75
N GLU A 43 -17.45 2.90 -13.44
CA GLU A 43 -16.37 3.39 -14.28
C GLU A 43 -15.39 4.16 -13.40
N LEU A 44 -14.20 3.60 -13.16
CA LEU A 44 -13.18 4.19 -12.31
C LEU A 44 -12.01 4.68 -13.13
N SER A 45 -11.75 6.00 -13.10
CA SER A 45 -10.62 6.63 -13.78
C SER A 45 -9.57 7.15 -12.79
N VAL A 46 -8.31 7.26 -13.26
CA VAL A 46 -7.20 7.80 -12.46
C VAL A 46 -6.60 9.02 -13.13
N LEU A 47 -6.52 10.11 -12.37
CA LEU A 47 -5.76 11.31 -12.69
C LEU A 47 -4.39 11.22 -12.02
N GLY A 48 -3.42 10.70 -12.76
CA GLY A 48 -2.05 10.51 -12.31
C GLY A 48 -1.04 11.45 -12.97
N PRO A 49 0.24 11.40 -12.57
CA PRO A 49 1.32 12.24 -13.08
C PRO A 49 1.52 12.14 -14.60
N SER A 50 1.24 10.99 -15.20
CA SER A 50 1.40 10.75 -16.64
C SER A 50 0.58 11.67 -17.55
N ARG A 51 -0.47 12.33 -17.02
CA ARG A 51 -1.28 13.33 -17.75
C ARG A 51 -0.65 14.73 -17.77
N PHE A 52 0.51 14.91 -17.13
CA PHE A 52 1.15 16.20 -16.95
C PHE A 52 2.64 16.14 -17.30
N ARG A 53 3.27 17.31 -17.48
CA ARG A 53 4.73 17.38 -17.40
C ARG A 53 5.18 17.04 -16.00
N THR A 54 6.27 16.30 -15.87
CA THR A 54 6.74 15.83 -14.57
C THR A 54 8.21 16.13 -14.36
N VAL A 55 8.60 16.27 -13.09
CA VAL A 55 9.99 16.31 -12.65
C VAL A 55 10.27 15.12 -11.74
N ALA A 56 11.50 14.63 -11.73
CA ALA A 56 11.90 13.58 -10.83
C ALA A 56 11.95 14.14 -9.39
N MET A 57 11.50 13.36 -8.42
CA MET A 57 11.65 13.71 -7.01
C MET A 57 13.13 13.56 -6.61
N PRO A 58 13.75 14.57 -5.96
CA PRO A 58 15.12 14.44 -5.47
C PRO A 58 15.29 13.21 -4.57
N GLY A 59 16.30 12.37 -4.87
CA GLY A 59 16.58 11.12 -4.16
C GLY A 59 15.72 9.91 -4.57
N TYR A 60 14.70 10.13 -5.43
CA TYR A 60 13.80 9.06 -5.93
C TYR A 60 13.42 9.36 -7.37
N ALA A 61 14.32 9.08 -8.30
CA ALA A 61 14.11 9.39 -9.73
C ALA A 61 12.89 8.69 -10.34
N GLU A 62 12.49 7.56 -9.78
CA GLU A 62 11.29 6.80 -10.17
C GLU A 62 9.99 7.49 -9.74
N ILE A 63 10.02 8.37 -8.72
CA ILE A 63 8.85 9.14 -8.30
C ILE A 63 8.79 10.42 -9.13
N ARG A 64 7.73 10.52 -9.94
CA ARG A 64 7.51 11.65 -10.85
C ARG A 64 6.49 12.61 -10.26
N LEU A 65 6.91 13.83 -9.92
CA LEU A 65 6.04 14.89 -9.43
C LEU A 65 5.43 15.65 -10.60
N ALA A 66 4.10 15.74 -10.65
CA ALA A 66 3.39 16.44 -11.70
C ALA A 66 3.52 17.98 -11.56
N LEU A 67 3.85 18.65 -12.65
CA LEU A 67 3.80 20.10 -12.77
C LEU A 67 2.38 20.51 -13.20
N ALA A 68 1.41 20.30 -12.33
CA ALA A 68 0.02 20.63 -12.57
C ALA A 68 -0.31 22.04 -12.01
N ASN A 69 -1.34 22.64 -12.58
CA ASN A 69 -1.92 23.88 -12.07
C ASN A 69 -3.45 23.74 -11.89
N PRO A 70 -4.12 24.67 -11.20
CA PRO A 70 -5.55 24.56 -10.94
C PRO A 70 -6.41 24.48 -12.21
N ARG A 71 -6.00 25.15 -13.32
CA ARG A 71 -6.73 25.09 -14.59
C ARG A 71 -6.64 23.72 -15.24
N SER A 72 -5.47 23.08 -15.21
CA SER A 72 -5.27 21.74 -15.77
C SER A 72 -6.04 20.67 -15.01
N ILE A 73 -6.05 20.73 -13.66
CA ILE A 73 -6.83 19.82 -12.81
C ILE A 73 -8.34 20.02 -13.07
N ARG A 74 -8.82 21.26 -13.13
CA ARG A 74 -10.23 21.55 -13.44
C ARG A 74 -10.63 20.96 -14.79
N ARG A 75 -9.78 21.12 -15.83
CA ARG A 75 -10.04 20.56 -17.17
C ARG A 75 -10.12 19.03 -17.12
N ALA A 76 -9.21 18.38 -16.40
CA ALA A 76 -9.20 16.93 -16.24
C ALA A 76 -10.45 16.43 -15.50
N ILE A 77 -10.84 17.06 -14.38
CA ILE A 77 -12.07 16.69 -13.66
C ILE A 77 -13.32 16.90 -14.54
N ARG A 78 -13.33 17.97 -15.36
CA ARG A 78 -14.43 18.22 -16.29
C ARG A 78 -14.54 17.13 -17.36
N SER A 79 -13.42 16.68 -17.94
CA SER A 79 -13.44 15.64 -18.98
C SER A 79 -13.95 14.30 -18.45
N GLU A 80 -13.66 13.96 -17.19
CA GLU A 80 -14.06 12.71 -16.56
C GLU A 80 -15.52 12.75 -16.02
N GLN A 81 -16.06 13.94 -15.77
CA GLN A 81 -17.41 14.14 -15.19
C GLN A 81 -17.72 13.16 -14.04
N PRO A 82 -16.87 13.10 -13.00
CA PRO A 82 -17.03 12.11 -11.94
C PRO A 82 -18.25 12.40 -11.06
N GLN A 83 -18.86 11.36 -10.57
CA GLN A 83 -19.92 11.42 -9.53
C GLN A 83 -19.35 11.22 -8.12
N ALA A 84 -18.09 10.84 -7.99
CA ALA A 84 -17.33 10.84 -6.74
C ALA A 84 -15.86 11.14 -7.03
N ILE A 85 -15.19 11.81 -6.07
CA ILE A 85 -13.76 12.12 -6.14
C ILE A 85 -13.06 11.52 -4.92
N HIS A 86 -12.04 10.71 -5.19
CA HIS A 86 -11.14 10.18 -4.18
C HIS A 86 -9.72 10.72 -4.38
N ILE A 87 -9.12 11.30 -3.36
CA ILE A 87 -7.75 11.83 -3.39
C ILE A 87 -6.86 10.84 -2.62
N ALA A 88 -6.11 10.03 -3.37
CA ALA A 88 -5.35 8.93 -2.80
C ALA A 88 -4.01 9.34 -2.18
N THR A 89 -3.47 10.51 -2.54
CA THR A 89 -2.16 10.98 -2.06
C THR A 89 -2.15 12.47 -1.78
N GLU A 90 -1.22 12.91 -0.93
CA GLU A 90 -1.09 14.28 -0.43
C GLU A 90 -0.12 15.15 -1.25
N GLY A 91 0.39 14.62 -2.35
CA GLY A 91 1.33 15.30 -3.24
C GLY A 91 0.73 16.48 -4.02
N PRO A 92 1.45 17.01 -5.02
CA PRO A 92 1.01 18.18 -5.78
C PRO A 92 -0.37 18.03 -6.43
N LEU A 93 -0.65 16.87 -7.06
CA LEU A 93 -1.96 16.60 -7.68
C LEU A 93 -3.06 16.55 -6.61
N GLY A 94 -2.85 15.78 -5.55
CA GLY A 94 -3.81 15.66 -4.45
C GLY A 94 -4.08 17.01 -3.78
N THR A 95 -3.06 17.83 -3.56
CA THR A 95 -3.21 19.16 -2.98
C THR A 95 -4.06 20.09 -3.84
N ILE A 96 -3.81 20.12 -5.17
CA ILE A 96 -4.58 20.97 -6.09
C ILE A 96 -6.02 20.46 -6.22
N ALA A 97 -6.23 19.13 -6.32
CA ALA A 97 -7.56 18.54 -6.37
C ALA A 97 -8.37 18.83 -5.09
N ARG A 98 -7.72 18.73 -3.92
CA ARG A 98 -8.32 19.11 -2.63
C ARG A 98 -8.75 20.58 -2.62
N GLN A 99 -7.88 21.50 -3.07
CA GLN A 99 -8.22 22.93 -3.16
C GLN A 99 -9.39 23.17 -4.11
N PHE A 100 -9.43 22.46 -5.25
CA PHE A 100 -10.56 22.49 -6.17
C PHE A 100 -11.86 22.05 -5.48
N CYS A 101 -11.87 20.91 -4.81
CA CYS A 101 -13.04 20.40 -4.11
C CYS A 101 -13.53 21.40 -3.05
N LEU A 102 -12.63 21.95 -2.23
CA LEU A 102 -12.98 22.93 -1.20
C LEU A 102 -13.56 24.22 -1.78
N LYS A 103 -12.93 24.76 -2.86
CA LYS A 103 -13.42 25.96 -3.54
C LYS A 103 -14.83 25.80 -4.07
N HIS A 104 -15.15 24.61 -4.59
CA HIS A 104 -16.45 24.30 -5.19
C HIS A 104 -17.42 23.62 -4.21
N LYS A 105 -17.07 23.51 -2.91
CA LYS A 105 -17.87 22.87 -1.85
C LYS A 105 -18.28 21.43 -2.19
N LEU A 106 -17.37 20.69 -2.85
CA LEU A 106 -17.56 19.29 -3.19
C LEU A 106 -17.09 18.39 -2.05
N GLY A 107 -17.88 17.38 -1.71
CA GLY A 107 -17.42 16.30 -0.87
C GLY A 107 -16.39 15.46 -1.60
N PHE A 108 -15.40 14.96 -0.89
CA PHE A 108 -14.37 14.05 -1.43
C PHE A 108 -13.89 13.13 -0.34
N THR A 109 -13.33 12.00 -0.72
CA THR A 109 -12.69 11.07 0.21
C THR A 109 -11.18 11.09 0.03
N THR A 110 -10.45 10.66 1.04
CA THR A 110 -8.99 10.54 1.00
C THR A 110 -8.54 9.18 1.54
N SER A 111 -7.28 8.82 1.31
CA SER A 111 -6.64 7.66 1.94
C SER A 111 -5.32 8.03 2.58
N TYR A 112 -5.05 7.49 3.75
CA TYR A 112 -3.75 7.56 4.41
C TYR A 112 -2.97 6.28 4.06
N HIS A 113 -2.16 6.34 3.02
CA HIS A 113 -1.42 5.18 2.51
C HIS A 113 -0.03 5.02 3.10
N THR A 114 0.63 6.11 3.44
CA THR A 114 2.05 6.13 3.76
C THR A 114 2.31 6.93 5.03
N ARG A 115 3.18 6.42 5.91
CA ARG A 115 3.68 7.14 7.09
C ARG A 115 4.72 8.19 6.67
N PHE A 116 4.24 9.16 5.90
CA PHE A 116 5.10 10.23 5.35
C PHE A 116 5.86 11.01 6.44
N PRO A 117 5.28 11.34 7.62
CA PRO A 117 6.01 12.01 8.69
C PRO A 117 7.23 11.23 9.18
N GLU A 118 7.12 9.92 9.32
CA GLU A 118 8.21 9.04 9.74
C GLU A 118 9.30 8.97 8.67
N TYR A 119 8.90 8.82 7.41
CA TYR A 119 9.84 8.77 6.28
C TYR A 119 10.58 10.09 6.08
N LEU A 120 9.89 11.21 6.30
CA LEU A 120 10.51 12.52 6.23
C LEU A 120 11.50 12.74 7.38
N ALA A 121 11.12 12.39 8.62
CA ALA A 121 11.95 12.54 9.80
C ALA A 121 13.20 11.63 9.78
N ALA A 122 13.12 10.46 9.12
CA ALA A 122 14.29 9.58 8.94
C ALA A 122 15.36 10.16 8.00
N ARG A 123 15.03 11.19 7.21
CA ARG A 123 15.92 11.76 6.19
C ARG A 123 16.25 13.22 6.39
N LEU A 124 15.36 13.96 7.01
CA LEU A 124 15.49 15.41 7.20
C LEU A 124 15.18 15.77 8.65
N PRO A 125 15.85 16.77 9.22
CA PRO A 125 15.60 17.21 10.60
C PRO A 125 14.29 18.02 10.72
N VAL A 126 13.20 17.44 10.21
CA VAL A 126 11.86 18.04 10.27
C VAL A 126 11.10 17.42 11.44
N PRO A 127 10.60 18.21 12.40
CA PRO A 127 9.80 17.69 13.50
C PRO A 127 8.52 17.03 12.97
N GLN A 128 8.29 15.76 13.33
CA GLN A 128 7.11 14.98 12.90
C GLN A 128 5.78 15.70 13.19
N ARG A 129 5.72 16.47 14.29
CA ARG A 129 4.52 17.25 14.67
C ARG A 129 4.04 18.20 13.56
N LEU A 130 4.97 18.79 12.79
CA LEU A 130 4.63 19.71 11.69
C LEU A 130 4.06 18.94 10.49
N SER A 131 4.69 17.82 10.14
CA SER A 131 4.21 16.95 9.07
C SER A 131 2.84 16.38 9.41
N TYR A 132 2.62 15.93 10.66
CA TYR A 132 1.31 15.48 11.11
C TYR A 132 0.25 16.60 11.13
N ALA A 133 0.61 17.82 11.50
CA ALA A 133 -0.32 18.96 11.44
C ALA A 133 -0.77 19.26 10.00
N HIS A 134 0.17 19.18 9.04
CA HIS A 134 -0.13 19.34 7.62
C HIS A 134 -1.07 18.24 7.11
N LEU A 135 -0.74 16.96 7.35
CA LEU A 135 -1.56 15.83 6.93
C LEU A 135 -2.94 15.84 7.60
N ARG A 136 -3.01 16.15 8.89
CA ARG A 136 -4.28 16.30 9.59
C ARG A 136 -5.16 17.37 8.95
N ARG A 137 -4.60 18.54 8.60
CA ARG A 137 -5.35 19.60 7.88
C ARG A 137 -5.81 19.12 6.50
N PHE A 138 -4.98 18.30 5.84
CA PHE A 138 -5.31 17.75 4.53
C PHE A 138 -6.50 16.79 4.62
N HIS A 139 -6.43 15.78 5.45
CA HIS A 139 -7.42 14.70 5.55
C HIS A 139 -8.70 15.11 6.30
N ASN A 140 -8.62 15.97 7.32
CA ASN A 140 -9.80 16.39 8.07
C ASN A 140 -10.78 17.26 7.25
N ALA A 141 -10.39 17.71 6.08
CA ALA A 141 -11.28 18.39 5.14
C ALA A 141 -12.10 17.43 4.27
N ALA A 142 -11.73 16.14 4.26
CA ALA A 142 -12.47 15.10 3.54
C ALA A 142 -13.72 14.65 4.29
N THR A 143 -14.70 14.14 3.57
CA THR A 143 -15.89 13.50 4.15
C THR A 143 -15.56 12.18 4.83
N ALA A 144 -14.56 11.45 4.28
CA ALA A 144 -13.99 10.27 4.91
C ALA A 144 -12.51 10.17 4.55
N CYS A 145 -11.69 9.72 5.51
CA CYS A 145 -10.28 9.36 5.33
C CYS A 145 -10.12 7.85 5.55
N MET A 146 -9.79 7.13 4.50
CA MET A 146 -9.66 5.68 4.52
C MET A 146 -8.31 5.26 5.09
N VAL A 147 -8.33 4.34 6.05
CA VAL A 147 -7.15 3.79 6.73
C VAL A 147 -7.14 2.27 6.64
N ALA A 148 -5.93 1.69 6.56
CA ALA A 148 -5.81 0.27 6.23
C ALA A 148 -6.07 -0.66 7.41
N THR A 149 -5.74 -0.24 8.64
CA THR A 149 -5.72 -1.13 9.82
C THR A 149 -6.33 -0.48 11.06
N PRO A 150 -6.82 -1.30 12.02
CA PRO A 150 -7.30 -0.83 13.33
C PRO A 150 -6.27 0.02 14.08
N SER A 151 -5.05 -0.49 14.18
CA SER A 151 -3.98 0.19 14.92
C SER A 151 -3.63 1.56 14.31
N LEU A 152 -3.65 1.66 12.98
CA LEU A 152 -3.43 2.95 12.31
C LEU A 152 -4.58 3.92 12.56
N GLU A 153 -5.82 3.43 12.58
CA GLU A 153 -6.99 4.23 12.91
C GLU A 153 -6.87 4.84 14.31
N GLU A 154 -6.60 4.01 15.32
CA GLU A 154 -6.40 4.44 16.72
C GLU A 154 -5.26 5.47 16.84
N GLU A 155 -4.13 5.20 16.20
CA GLU A 155 -2.99 6.12 16.21
C GLU A 155 -3.33 7.49 15.60
N LEU A 156 -4.00 7.50 14.45
CA LEU A 156 -4.38 8.74 13.78
C LEU A 156 -5.48 9.49 14.54
N GLN A 157 -6.43 8.77 15.17
CA GLN A 157 -7.41 9.38 16.08
C GLN A 157 -6.74 10.10 17.24
N ALA A 158 -5.76 9.44 17.88
CA ALA A 158 -4.98 10.05 18.97
C ALA A 158 -4.19 11.30 18.52
N LYS A 159 -3.82 11.37 17.22
CA LYS A 159 -3.19 12.54 16.59
C LYS A 159 -4.19 13.59 16.09
N GLY A 160 -5.51 13.42 16.35
CA GLY A 160 -6.57 14.37 16.00
C GLY A 160 -7.05 14.33 14.56
N PHE A 161 -6.82 13.22 13.84
CA PHE A 161 -7.50 12.96 12.57
C PHE A 161 -8.96 12.61 12.83
N LYS A 162 -9.83 12.99 11.89
CA LYS A 162 -11.28 12.83 11.96
C LYS A 162 -11.79 12.06 10.75
N ASN A 163 -13.06 11.62 10.83
CA ASN A 163 -13.74 10.97 9.72
C ASN A 163 -12.98 9.74 9.18
N LEU A 164 -12.28 9.02 10.05
CA LEU A 164 -11.55 7.82 9.68
C LEU A 164 -12.53 6.67 9.40
N VAL A 165 -12.29 5.93 8.33
CA VAL A 165 -13.05 4.73 7.95
C VAL A 165 -12.08 3.63 7.51
N ARG A 166 -12.44 2.37 7.74
CA ARG A 166 -11.58 1.26 7.37
C ARG A 166 -11.70 0.86 5.93
N TRP A 167 -10.54 0.71 5.31
CA TRP A 167 -10.39 0.15 3.98
C TRP A 167 -9.16 -0.75 3.95
N SER A 168 -9.35 -2.03 4.21
CA SER A 168 -8.29 -3.05 4.19
C SER A 168 -7.77 -3.30 2.77
N ARG A 169 -6.76 -4.14 2.67
CA ARG A 169 -6.17 -4.59 1.40
C ARG A 169 -6.57 -6.03 1.13
N GLY A 170 -6.35 -6.47 -0.09
CA GLY A 170 -6.54 -7.85 -0.50
C GLY A 170 -5.27 -8.46 -1.07
N VAL A 171 -5.37 -9.72 -1.44
CA VAL A 171 -4.34 -10.48 -2.14
C VAL A 171 -4.92 -11.13 -3.39
N ASP A 172 -4.09 -11.31 -4.41
CA ASP A 172 -4.43 -12.04 -5.64
C ASP A 172 -4.23 -13.53 -5.41
N LEU A 173 -5.32 -14.23 -5.14
CA LEU A 173 -5.32 -15.68 -4.90
C LEU A 173 -5.15 -16.51 -6.18
N GLU A 174 -5.30 -15.90 -7.36
CA GLU A 174 -5.00 -16.55 -8.65
C GLU A 174 -3.50 -16.55 -8.93
N GLN A 175 -2.78 -15.53 -8.46
CA GLN A 175 -1.33 -15.41 -8.61
C GLN A 175 -0.59 -16.06 -7.44
N TYR A 176 -1.02 -15.81 -6.21
CA TYR A 176 -0.35 -16.29 -4.99
C TYR A 176 -1.13 -17.45 -4.37
N TYR A 177 -0.54 -18.62 -4.44
CA TYR A 177 -1.08 -19.87 -3.88
C TYR A 177 0.06 -20.85 -3.58
N PRO A 178 -0.15 -21.88 -2.73
CA PRO A 178 0.87 -22.87 -2.44
C PRO A 178 1.29 -23.64 -3.70
N ARG A 179 2.61 -23.76 -3.92
CA ARG A 179 3.20 -24.47 -5.08
C ARG A 179 4.23 -25.48 -4.60
N PRO A 180 3.82 -26.65 -4.12
CA PRO A 180 4.73 -27.64 -3.50
C PRO A 180 5.87 -28.12 -4.40
N ALA A 181 5.70 -28.04 -5.72
CA ALA A 181 6.71 -28.44 -6.69
C ALA A 181 7.83 -27.39 -6.87
N VAL A 182 7.61 -26.13 -6.46
CA VAL A 182 8.60 -25.07 -6.61
C VAL A 182 9.70 -25.25 -5.55
N LYS A 183 10.94 -25.36 -6.02
CA LYS A 183 12.14 -25.36 -5.18
C LYS A 183 13.12 -24.33 -5.69
N LEU A 184 13.50 -23.41 -4.81
CA LEU A 184 14.55 -22.44 -5.14
C LEU A 184 15.92 -23.10 -5.07
N PRO A 185 16.91 -22.66 -5.90
CA PRO A 185 18.23 -23.26 -6.01
C PRO A 185 19.16 -22.83 -4.87
N TYR A 186 18.65 -22.75 -3.64
CA TYR A 186 19.39 -22.32 -2.46
C TYR A 186 19.24 -23.35 -1.32
N PRO A 187 20.26 -23.49 -0.45
CA PRO A 187 20.15 -24.35 0.75
C PRO A 187 19.00 -23.91 1.65
N GLY A 188 18.13 -24.83 2.03
CA GLY A 188 17.07 -24.58 3.00
C GLY A 188 17.50 -24.64 4.46
N PRO A 189 16.68 -24.15 5.41
CA PRO A 189 15.47 -23.40 5.15
C PRO A 189 15.73 -22.02 4.54
N ILE A 190 14.76 -21.50 3.74
CA ILE A 190 14.87 -20.20 3.07
C ILE A 190 14.01 -19.17 3.80
N PHE A 191 14.70 -18.20 4.40
CA PHE A 191 14.08 -17.01 4.99
C PHE A 191 14.10 -15.89 3.97
N SER A 192 12.95 -15.43 3.53
CA SER A 192 12.84 -14.44 2.47
C SER A 192 12.28 -13.09 2.94
N TYR A 193 12.78 -12.04 2.34
CA TYR A 193 12.19 -10.71 2.32
C TYR A 193 11.78 -10.37 0.89
N VAL A 194 10.59 -9.81 0.72
CA VAL A 194 10.12 -9.29 -0.57
C VAL A 194 9.67 -7.85 -0.38
N GLY A 195 10.21 -6.93 -1.18
CA GLY A 195 9.82 -5.54 -1.12
C GLY A 195 10.89 -4.55 -1.58
N ARG A 196 10.61 -3.27 -1.37
CA ARG A 196 11.56 -2.20 -1.67
C ARG A 196 12.77 -2.29 -0.74
N VAL A 197 13.97 -2.23 -1.32
CA VAL A 197 15.23 -2.22 -0.57
C VAL A 197 15.62 -0.78 -0.26
N ALA A 198 15.21 -0.31 0.91
CA ALA A 198 15.38 1.08 1.36
C ALA A 198 15.48 1.17 2.89
N VAL A 199 16.07 2.25 3.39
CA VAL A 199 16.34 2.46 4.83
C VAL A 199 15.08 2.30 5.69
N GLU A 200 13.94 2.83 5.25
CA GLU A 200 12.68 2.72 5.96
C GLU A 200 12.14 1.29 6.11
N LYS A 201 12.71 0.33 5.38
CA LYS A 201 12.33 -1.09 5.47
C LYS A 201 13.16 -1.88 6.47
N ASN A 202 14.20 -1.28 7.04
CA ASN A 202 14.97 -1.84 8.15
C ASN A 202 15.53 -3.25 7.85
N LEU A 203 16.02 -3.47 6.60
CA LEU A 203 16.49 -4.80 6.18
C LEU A 203 17.66 -5.31 7.00
N GLU A 204 18.51 -4.43 7.51
CA GLU A 204 19.65 -4.77 8.35
C GLU A 204 19.23 -5.62 9.55
N ALA A 205 18.07 -5.33 10.16
CA ALA A 205 17.52 -6.14 11.25
C ALA A 205 17.21 -7.60 10.87
N PHE A 206 16.98 -7.88 9.58
CA PHE A 206 16.86 -9.25 9.06
C PHE A 206 18.22 -9.83 8.64
N LEU A 207 19.03 -9.02 7.95
CA LEU A 207 20.29 -9.47 7.38
C LEU A 207 21.33 -9.81 8.45
N ASP A 208 21.28 -9.14 9.61
CA ASP A 208 22.16 -9.39 10.76
C ASP A 208 21.78 -10.68 11.55
N LEU A 209 20.60 -11.28 11.28
CA LEU A 209 20.19 -12.47 12.00
C LEU A 209 21.10 -13.66 11.65
N ASP A 210 21.52 -14.36 12.69
CA ASP A 210 22.15 -15.68 12.58
C ASP A 210 21.02 -16.73 12.48
N LEU A 211 20.65 -17.12 11.24
CA LEU A 211 19.60 -18.08 10.91
C LEU A 211 20.19 -19.30 10.20
N PRO A 212 19.62 -20.50 10.41
CA PRO A 212 20.02 -21.67 9.65
C PRO A 212 19.54 -21.53 8.19
N GLY A 213 20.39 -21.83 7.22
CA GLY A 213 20.02 -21.80 5.81
C GLY A 213 20.20 -20.45 5.12
N THR A 214 19.34 -20.12 4.16
CA THR A 214 19.54 -18.98 3.26
C THR A 214 18.69 -17.77 3.64
N LYS A 215 19.32 -16.60 3.73
CA LYS A 215 18.64 -15.29 3.76
C LYS A 215 18.51 -14.76 2.33
N LEU A 216 17.27 -14.60 1.85
CA LEU A 216 16.94 -14.24 0.48
C LEU A 216 16.23 -12.88 0.43
N VAL A 217 16.73 -11.97 -0.40
CA VAL A 217 16.13 -10.65 -0.63
C VAL A 217 15.64 -10.56 -2.08
N VAL A 218 14.33 -10.37 -2.24
CA VAL A 218 13.65 -10.16 -3.52
C VAL A 218 13.16 -8.72 -3.59
N GLY A 219 13.75 -7.92 -4.45
CA GLY A 219 13.36 -6.53 -4.62
C GLY A 219 14.49 -5.62 -5.05
N GLY A 220 14.14 -4.35 -5.27
CA GLY A 220 15.06 -3.30 -5.67
C GLY A 220 14.84 -2.03 -4.86
N GLY A 221 15.79 -1.11 -4.93
CA GLY A 221 15.68 0.17 -4.27
C GLY A 221 17.04 0.81 -3.98
N PRO A 222 17.04 2.02 -3.41
CA PRO A 222 18.26 2.83 -3.26
C PRO A 222 19.33 2.20 -2.36
N ALA A 223 18.96 1.29 -1.45
CA ALA A 223 19.91 0.64 -0.55
C ALA A 223 20.44 -0.73 -1.08
N LEU A 224 19.98 -1.19 -2.26
CA LEU A 224 20.31 -2.54 -2.75
C LEU A 224 21.82 -2.77 -2.88
N GLU A 225 22.52 -1.89 -3.58
CA GLU A 225 23.95 -2.10 -3.88
C GLU A 225 24.82 -1.99 -2.60
N SER A 226 24.47 -1.10 -1.67
CA SER A 226 25.19 -0.99 -0.39
C SER A 226 24.98 -2.21 0.49
N LEU A 227 23.74 -2.71 0.62
CA LEU A 227 23.45 -3.92 1.40
C LEU A 227 24.08 -5.17 0.77
N LYS A 228 24.01 -5.32 -0.55
CA LYS A 228 24.65 -6.42 -1.27
C LYS A 228 26.18 -6.41 -1.11
N ALA A 229 26.78 -5.23 -1.02
CA ALA A 229 28.21 -5.11 -0.74
C ALA A 229 28.58 -5.50 0.69
N GLN A 230 27.72 -5.20 1.66
CA GLN A 230 27.92 -5.45 3.09
C GLN A 230 27.63 -6.91 3.47
N TYR A 231 26.54 -7.51 2.96
CA TYR A 231 26.03 -8.82 3.35
C TYR A 231 26.31 -9.87 2.26
N LYS A 232 27.57 -10.34 2.17
CA LYS A 232 28.04 -11.28 1.13
C LYS A 232 27.42 -12.68 1.23
N ASP A 233 27.00 -13.07 2.45
CA ASP A 233 26.40 -14.37 2.74
C ASP A 233 24.86 -14.39 2.49
N CYS A 234 24.29 -13.26 2.08
CA CYS A 234 22.88 -13.15 1.75
C CYS A 234 22.66 -13.15 0.22
N VAL A 235 21.56 -13.72 -0.21
CA VAL A 235 21.20 -13.80 -1.63
C VAL A 235 20.31 -12.63 -2.01
N PHE A 236 20.72 -11.85 -3.01
CA PHE A 236 19.96 -10.73 -3.56
C PHE A 236 19.66 -11.02 -5.03
N VAL A 237 18.37 -11.23 -5.36
CA VAL A 237 17.93 -11.61 -6.72
C VAL A 237 17.34 -10.44 -7.52
N GLY A 238 17.31 -9.25 -6.94
CA GLY A 238 16.72 -8.07 -7.59
C GLY A 238 15.19 -8.10 -7.62
N PRO A 239 14.57 -7.12 -8.32
CA PRO A 239 13.11 -7.05 -8.42
C PRO A 239 12.56 -8.18 -9.29
N LYS A 240 11.45 -8.79 -8.83
CA LYS A 240 10.70 -9.83 -9.52
C LYS A 240 9.23 -9.42 -9.61
N LEU A 241 8.52 -9.90 -10.64
CA LEU A 241 7.13 -9.60 -10.90
C LEU A 241 6.37 -10.85 -11.37
N GLY A 242 5.04 -10.79 -11.31
CA GLY A 242 4.16 -11.82 -11.86
C GLY A 242 4.46 -13.21 -11.30
N GLU A 243 4.55 -14.19 -12.20
CA GLU A 243 4.74 -15.60 -11.87
C GLU A 243 6.07 -15.85 -11.16
N GLU A 244 7.15 -15.22 -11.63
CA GLU A 244 8.48 -15.37 -11.02
C GLU A 244 8.47 -14.92 -9.54
N LEU A 245 7.79 -13.82 -9.23
CA LEU A 245 7.64 -13.37 -7.84
C LEU A 245 6.85 -14.38 -7.00
N ALA A 246 5.76 -14.94 -7.56
CA ALA A 246 4.94 -15.94 -6.87
C ALA A 246 5.74 -17.23 -6.58
N GLU A 247 6.64 -17.63 -7.47
CA GLU A 247 7.56 -18.76 -7.25
C GLU A 247 8.53 -18.49 -6.11
N PHE A 248 9.09 -17.27 -6.01
CA PHE A 248 9.96 -16.89 -4.89
C PHE A 248 9.24 -16.94 -3.56
N TYR A 249 7.98 -16.51 -3.50
CA TYR A 249 7.18 -16.70 -2.28
C TYR A 249 6.97 -18.17 -2.00
N ALA A 250 6.40 -18.93 -2.94
CA ALA A 250 6.02 -20.33 -2.71
C ALA A 250 7.22 -21.25 -2.35
N GLY A 251 8.41 -20.94 -2.87
CA GLY A 251 9.64 -21.65 -2.59
C GLY A 251 10.36 -21.22 -1.30
N SER A 252 9.85 -20.23 -0.58
CA SER A 252 10.38 -19.80 0.71
C SER A 252 9.76 -20.60 1.86
N ASP A 253 10.48 -20.73 2.98
CA ASP A 253 10.00 -21.42 4.18
C ASP A 253 9.42 -20.45 5.21
N VAL A 254 10.02 -19.26 5.35
CA VAL A 254 9.55 -18.17 6.23
C VAL A 254 9.66 -16.84 5.49
N PHE A 255 8.62 -16.02 5.56
CA PHE A 255 8.67 -14.64 5.13
C PHE A 255 9.00 -13.73 6.31
N VAL A 256 10.16 -13.06 6.25
CA VAL A 256 10.62 -12.15 7.31
C VAL A 256 10.30 -10.71 6.93
N PHE A 257 9.54 -10.01 7.78
CA PHE A 257 9.14 -8.64 7.57
C PHE A 257 9.71 -7.71 8.65
N PRO A 258 10.91 -7.12 8.41
CA PRO A 258 11.64 -6.35 9.44
C PRO A 258 11.20 -4.89 9.53
N SER A 259 10.24 -4.45 8.73
CA SER A 259 9.78 -3.06 8.71
C SER A 259 9.08 -2.64 10.00
N LEU A 260 9.37 -1.40 10.45
CA LEU A 260 8.77 -0.81 11.66
C LEU A 260 7.67 0.22 11.34
N THR A 261 7.52 0.63 10.07
CA THR A 261 6.77 1.84 9.69
C THR A 261 5.72 1.62 8.59
N ASP A 262 5.38 0.38 8.26
CA ASP A 262 4.34 0.10 7.27
C ASP A 262 2.93 0.36 7.80
N THR A 263 2.02 0.77 6.90
CA THR A 263 0.62 0.99 7.23
C THR A 263 -0.21 -0.28 7.14
N PHE A 264 0.22 -1.28 6.36
CA PHE A 264 -0.43 -2.57 6.18
C PHE A 264 0.58 -3.69 5.86
N GLY A 265 1.31 -3.57 4.73
CA GLY A 265 2.20 -4.62 4.22
C GLY A 265 1.44 -5.66 3.39
N ILE A 266 1.06 -5.33 2.15
CA ILE A 266 0.37 -6.27 1.22
C ILE A 266 1.18 -7.55 1.04
N VAL A 267 2.50 -7.45 1.05
CA VAL A 267 3.44 -8.58 0.95
C VAL A 267 3.25 -9.66 2.03
N LEU A 268 2.69 -9.28 3.19
CA LEU A 268 2.33 -10.25 4.24
C LEU A 268 1.22 -11.20 3.75
N LEU A 269 0.19 -10.66 3.10
CA LEU A 269 -0.89 -11.46 2.53
C LEU A 269 -0.41 -12.28 1.33
N GLU A 270 0.52 -11.77 0.52
CA GLU A 270 1.11 -12.51 -0.61
C GLU A 270 1.89 -13.73 -0.12
N ALA A 271 2.68 -13.57 0.96
CA ALA A 271 3.38 -14.67 1.60
C ALA A 271 2.39 -15.72 2.15
N LEU A 272 1.39 -15.28 2.94
CA LEU A 272 0.38 -16.19 3.50
C LEU A 272 -0.41 -16.92 2.42
N ALA A 273 -0.82 -16.23 1.35
CA ALA A 273 -1.52 -16.84 0.23
C ALA A 273 -0.67 -17.91 -0.47
N SER A 274 0.64 -17.71 -0.53
CA SER A 274 1.61 -18.70 -1.06
C SER A 274 1.91 -19.84 -0.06
N GLY A 275 1.23 -19.86 1.11
CA GLY A 275 1.45 -20.85 2.14
C GLY A 275 2.74 -20.61 2.94
N VAL A 276 3.22 -19.39 3.04
CA VAL A 276 4.47 -19.07 3.74
C VAL A 276 4.17 -18.32 5.03
N PRO A 277 4.55 -18.86 6.20
CA PRO A 277 4.33 -18.21 7.47
C PRO A 277 5.21 -16.96 7.62
N VAL A 278 4.70 -16.01 8.41
CA VAL A 278 5.30 -14.69 8.57
C VAL A 278 6.04 -14.58 9.91
N ALA A 279 7.22 -13.98 9.88
CA ALA A 279 7.95 -13.50 11.07
C ALA A 279 8.08 -11.97 10.99
N ALA A 280 7.65 -11.23 12.02
CA ALA A 280 7.68 -9.79 11.99
C ALA A 280 7.76 -9.18 13.41
N PHE A 281 8.05 -7.87 13.46
CA PHE A 281 7.88 -7.08 14.67
C PHE A 281 6.38 -6.86 14.98
N PRO A 282 5.97 -6.79 16.29
CA PRO A 282 4.59 -6.57 16.72
C PRO A 282 4.18 -5.09 16.60
N VAL A 283 4.33 -4.51 15.40
CA VAL A 283 4.03 -3.11 15.11
C VAL A 283 2.81 -2.99 14.19
N THR A 284 2.31 -1.77 14.00
CA THR A 284 1.22 -1.47 13.04
C THR A 284 1.53 -2.05 11.67
N GLY A 285 0.54 -2.65 11.05
CA GLY A 285 0.66 -3.45 9.84
C GLY A 285 0.75 -4.93 10.22
N PRO A 286 1.92 -5.47 10.58
CA PRO A 286 2.04 -6.88 10.97
C PRO A 286 1.06 -7.34 12.04
N LYS A 287 0.90 -6.63 13.15
CA LYS A 287 -0.02 -7.03 14.23
C LYS A 287 -1.51 -6.98 13.83
N ASP A 288 -1.83 -6.20 12.80
CA ASP A 288 -3.20 -6.06 12.30
C ASP A 288 -3.53 -7.10 11.21
N VAL A 289 -2.51 -7.60 10.52
CA VAL A 289 -2.64 -8.64 9.47
C VAL A 289 -2.47 -10.02 10.07
N ILE A 290 -1.44 -10.23 10.89
CA ILE A 290 -1.14 -11.52 11.56
C ILE A 290 -1.95 -11.60 12.85
N THR A 291 -3.23 -11.89 12.72
CA THR A 291 -4.18 -11.96 13.84
C THR A 291 -4.34 -13.39 14.41
N ASP A 292 -3.74 -14.39 13.76
CA ASP A 292 -3.72 -15.78 14.20
C ASP A 292 -2.27 -16.27 14.35
N THR A 293 -1.93 -16.82 15.50
CA THR A 293 -0.59 -17.36 15.79
C THR A 293 -0.23 -18.59 14.95
N LYS A 294 -1.19 -19.20 14.26
CA LYS A 294 -0.96 -20.32 13.35
C LYS A 294 -0.37 -19.89 12.00
N VAL A 295 -0.40 -18.61 11.68
CA VAL A 295 0.05 -18.10 10.38
C VAL A 295 1.29 -17.22 10.45
N GLY A 296 1.74 -16.88 11.67
CA GLY A 296 2.96 -16.09 11.86
C GLY A 296 3.31 -15.87 13.31
N ALA A 297 4.54 -15.48 13.53
CA ALA A 297 5.11 -15.15 14.82
C ALA A 297 5.53 -13.68 14.89
N LEU A 298 5.06 -12.97 15.90
CA LEU A 298 5.36 -11.58 16.15
C LEU A 298 6.19 -11.42 17.42
N SER A 299 7.41 -10.87 17.30
CA SER A 299 8.30 -10.64 18.44
C SER A 299 9.23 -9.47 18.18
N TYR A 300 9.64 -8.74 19.21
CA TYR A 300 10.75 -7.79 19.13
C TYR A 300 12.11 -8.50 18.99
N ASP A 301 12.20 -9.78 19.36
CA ASP A 301 13.28 -10.69 18.94
C ASP A 301 12.89 -11.31 17.59
N LEU A 302 13.36 -10.71 16.50
CA LEU A 302 13.03 -11.14 15.15
C LEU A 302 13.63 -12.53 14.82
N LYS A 303 14.76 -12.90 15.43
CA LYS A 303 15.33 -14.26 15.31
C LYS A 303 14.38 -15.30 15.90
N ALA A 304 13.90 -15.06 17.12
CA ALA A 304 12.95 -15.95 17.77
C ALA A 304 11.64 -16.06 16.96
N ALA A 305 11.14 -14.93 16.40
CA ALA A 305 9.97 -14.95 15.52
C ALA A 305 10.22 -15.78 14.25
N ALA A 306 11.39 -15.63 13.59
CA ALA A 306 11.73 -16.37 12.38
C ALA A 306 11.82 -17.89 12.62
N LEU A 307 12.45 -18.30 13.71
CA LEU A 307 12.55 -19.72 14.07
C LEU A 307 11.19 -20.31 14.48
N ALA A 308 10.37 -19.55 15.22
CA ALA A 308 9.02 -20.00 15.56
C ALA A 308 8.10 -20.10 14.34
N ALA A 309 8.22 -19.19 13.39
CA ALA A 309 7.45 -19.23 12.14
C ALA A 309 7.81 -20.45 11.27
N LEU A 310 9.05 -20.96 11.34
CA LEU A 310 9.49 -22.13 10.59
C LEU A 310 8.71 -23.41 10.97
N GLU A 311 8.18 -23.48 12.19
CA GLU A 311 7.42 -24.63 12.71
C GLU A 311 5.92 -24.58 12.33
N LEU A 312 5.45 -23.50 11.69
CA LEU A 312 4.04 -23.31 11.36
C LEU A 312 3.66 -24.04 10.07
N LYS A 313 2.36 -24.37 9.95
CA LYS A 313 1.84 -25.14 8.81
C LYS A 313 1.49 -24.22 7.65
N ARG A 314 1.99 -24.58 6.47
CA ARG A 314 1.74 -23.85 5.24
C ARG A 314 0.25 -23.80 4.84
N GLU A 315 -0.48 -24.86 5.17
CA GLU A 315 -1.91 -24.99 4.88
C GLU A 315 -2.74 -23.96 5.68
N ASP A 316 -2.38 -23.72 6.94
CA ASP A 316 -3.06 -22.73 7.80
C ASP A 316 -2.86 -21.32 7.25
N CYS A 317 -1.67 -21.01 6.74
CA CYS A 317 -1.36 -19.72 6.11
C CYS A 317 -2.22 -19.48 4.84
N ALA A 318 -2.28 -20.46 3.95
CA ALA A 318 -3.07 -20.39 2.73
C ALA A 318 -4.58 -20.27 3.03
N ALA A 319 -5.09 -21.04 4.00
CA ALA A 319 -6.47 -20.98 4.42
C ALA A 319 -6.84 -19.61 5.01
N PHE A 320 -5.95 -19.02 5.82
CA PHE A 320 -6.15 -17.67 6.37
C PHE A 320 -6.28 -16.61 5.26
N ALA A 321 -5.41 -16.67 4.25
CA ALA A 321 -5.39 -15.70 3.17
C ALA A 321 -6.66 -15.70 2.30
N GLN A 322 -7.43 -16.82 2.25
CA GLN A 322 -8.69 -16.90 1.50
C GLN A 322 -9.73 -15.87 1.95
N ASN A 323 -9.66 -15.40 3.20
CA ASN A 323 -10.56 -14.40 3.72
C ASN A 323 -10.19 -12.95 3.33
N HIS A 324 -9.09 -12.75 2.59
CA HIS A 324 -8.54 -11.44 2.26
C HIS A 324 -8.53 -11.18 0.75
N SER A 325 -9.71 -11.21 0.10
CA SER A 325 -9.82 -10.97 -1.34
C SER A 325 -9.84 -9.49 -1.70
N TRP A 326 -9.31 -9.15 -2.89
CA TRP A 326 -9.45 -7.81 -3.46
C TRP A 326 -10.90 -7.42 -3.74
N HIS A 327 -11.78 -8.37 -4.03
CA HIS A 327 -13.21 -8.10 -4.19
C HIS A 327 -13.83 -7.51 -2.91
N HIS A 328 -13.50 -8.10 -1.76
CA HIS A 328 -13.97 -7.59 -0.47
C HIS A 328 -13.41 -6.19 -0.17
N SER A 329 -12.11 -5.97 -0.43
CA SER A 329 -11.48 -4.67 -0.31
C SER A 329 -12.13 -3.61 -1.20
N ALA A 330 -12.42 -3.94 -2.46
CA ALA A 330 -13.06 -3.05 -3.42
C ALA A 330 -14.49 -2.67 -2.99
N LYS A 331 -15.27 -3.65 -2.48
CA LYS A 331 -16.60 -3.38 -1.93
C LYS A 331 -16.54 -2.33 -0.82
N ALA A 332 -15.61 -2.46 0.12
CA ALA A 332 -15.43 -1.49 1.20
C ALA A 332 -15.04 -0.10 0.65
N PHE A 333 -14.09 -0.04 -0.31
CA PHE A 333 -13.67 1.21 -0.95
C PHE A 333 -14.85 1.94 -1.60
N PHE A 334 -15.62 1.26 -2.44
CA PHE A 334 -16.74 1.86 -3.16
C PHE A 334 -17.88 2.28 -2.23
N THR A 335 -18.12 1.56 -1.14
CA THR A 335 -19.10 1.93 -0.12
C THR A 335 -18.74 3.24 0.60
N HIS A 336 -17.45 3.55 0.74
CA HIS A 336 -16.97 4.76 1.39
C HIS A 336 -16.86 5.96 0.46
N LEU A 337 -17.00 5.81 -0.85
CA LEU A 337 -17.01 6.95 -1.77
C LEU A 337 -18.19 7.88 -1.45
N TYR A 338 -17.91 9.18 -1.51
CA TYR A 338 -18.93 10.20 -1.28
C TYR A 338 -19.54 10.68 -2.59
N PRO A 339 -20.83 10.43 -2.85
CA PRO A 339 -21.48 10.89 -4.08
C PRO A 339 -21.53 12.42 -4.13
N LEU A 340 -21.16 12.99 -5.27
CA LEU A 340 -21.40 14.40 -5.56
C LEU A 340 -22.89 14.63 -5.80
N LYS A 341 -23.36 15.87 -5.60
CA LYS A 341 -24.76 16.21 -5.88
C LYS A 341 -25.08 15.95 -7.35
N ALA A 342 -26.27 15.43 -7.62
CA ALA A 342 -26.69 15.03 -8.97
C ALA A 342 -26.68 16.19 -10.01
N ASP A 343 -26.89 17.40 -9.54
CA ASP A 343 -26.88 18.63 -10.34
C ASP A 343 -25.50 19.29 -10.48
N TRP A 344 -24.45 18.67 -9.83
CA TRP A 344 -23.13 19.25 -9.91
C TRP A 344 -22.51 19.07 -11.30
N SER A 345 -22.13 20.17 -11.92
CA SER A 345 -21.30 20.21 -13.11
C SER A 345 -20.10 21.15 -12.89
N VAL A 346 -18.99 20.88 -13.54
CA VAL A 346 -17.82 21.78 -13.45
C VAL A 346 -18.18 23.14 -14.05
N PRO A 347 -18.15 24.25 -13.28
CA PRO A 347 -18.55 25.56 -13.79
C PRO A 347 -17.78 25.98 -15.03
N ASN A 348 -18.48 26.52 -16.01
CA ASN A 348 -17.91 27.12 -17.23
C ASN A 348 -17.35 28.51 -16.91
N TYR A 349 -16.18 28.60 -16.29
CA TYR A 349 -15.43 29.86 -16.21
C TYR A 349 -14.25 29.76 -17.19
N ASP A 350 -14.52 30.14 -18.44
CA ASP A 350 -13.49 30.46 -19.43
C ASP A 350 -13.17 31.96 -19.27
N HIS A 351 -12.45 32.32 -18.18
CA HIS A 351 -11.82 33.65 -18.06
C HIS A 351 -10.54 33.50 -17.21
#